data_b7652b7c23bcb703072f1b2211fdbbe5
#
_entry.id   b7652b7c23bcb703072f1b2211fdbbe5
#
_cell.length_a   1.000
_cell.length_b   1.000
_cell.length_c   1.000
_cell.angle_alpha   90.00
_cell.angle_beta   90.00
_cell.angle_gamma   90.00
#
_symmetry.space_group_name_H-M   'P 1'
#
loop_
_entity.id
_entity.type
_entity.pdbx_description
1 polymer ?
#
loop_
_entity_poly.entity_id
_entity_poly.type
_entity_poly.pdbx_seq_one_letter_code
_entity_poly.pdbx_strand_id
1 'polypeptide(L)'
;MRHWKAATAGALLLAGCSNASVDQPTATKSVEASAEPQGDNILHITWGGIAEADQGEARRHWSTWTINLVDGGPEYGWLSEKGAAFPHTLNFELAGTGKVRAVALDNRFAPVVREDGSMSQTAEGSPVRRFALLGSTVGPDGPFETLVAGEAKADARTLIKLPKEASARWLRLRIDSNWKGGGATRLSDLAVFGELDQRGSAGEADVSGVYAHEYGPIALRQSGQDLRGCYNNGLGTLRGTVFGRILRLAWFSKEEGSIGSATLVAANGKLYGFWYRPEDKMGSPWNAVRETTLTDADLGACRAALYPPA
;
A
#
# COMPACT_ATOMS: atom_id res chain seq x y z
N MET A 1 64.80 -25.80 20.97
CA MET A 1 65.44 -27.14 21.21
C MET A 1 64.44 -28.13 20.68
N ARG A 2 64.79 -28.73 19.56
CA ARG A 2 64.96 -30.22 19.37
C ARG A 2 63.65 -31.02 19.55
N HIS A 3 63.20 -31.94 18.73
CA HIS A 3 63.63 -32.71 17.53
C HIS A 3 62.35 -33.46 17.11
N TRP A 4 61.91 -33.52 15.88
CA TRP A 4 62.25 -34.50 14.80
C TRP A 4 61.95 -35.95 15.11
N LYS A 5 61.08 -36.61 14.33
CA LYS A 5 61.25 -37.78 13.45
C LYS A 5 59.86 -38.36 13.17
N ALA A 6 59.39 -38.46 12.00
CA ALA A 6 59.69 -39.28 10.84
C ALA A 6 59.07 -40.71 10.87
N ALA A 7 58.15 -40.85 9.94
CA ALA A 7 57.92 -41.90 8.95
C ALA A 7 57.71 -43.35 9.40
N THR A 8 56.70 -43.98 8.89
CA THR A 8 56.86 -45.17 8.01
C THR A 8 55.54 -45.47 7.24
N ALA A 9 55.76 -45.92 6.02
CA ALA A 9 54.76 -46.33 5.03
C ALA A 9 54.30 -47.79 5.26
N GLY A 10 53.12 -48.13 4.82
CA GLY A 10 52.58 -49.47 4.74
C GLY A 10 51.51 -49.59 3.69
N ALA A 11 51.73 -50.41 2.73
CA ALA A 11 51.10 -50.59 1.45
C ALA A 11 49.75 -51.33 1.48
N LEU A 12 48.97 -51.03 0.44
CA LEU A 12 47.98 -51.82 -0.34
C LEU A 12 47.25 -53.01 0.31
N LEU A 13 45.90 -52.91 0.18
CA LEU A 13 45.12 -54.04 -0.33
C LEU A 13 43.88 -53.51 -1.06
N LEU A 14 43.80 -53.82 -2.33
CA LEU A 14 42.64 -53.67 -3.22
C LEU A 14 41.60 -54.74 -2.86
N ALA A 15 40.37 -54.33 -2.66
CA ALA A 15 39.23 -55.22 -2.79
C ALA A 15 38.08 -54.42 -3.37
N GLY A 16 37.58 -54.92 -4.48
CA GLY A 16 36.70 -54.25 -5.38
C GLY A 16 35.19 -54.31 -5.05
N CYS A 17 34.50 -53.59 -5.90
CA CYS A 17 33.11 -53.75 -6.34
C CYS A 17 32.00 -53.44 -5.35
N SER A 18 31.34 -52.34 -5.59
CA SER A 18 29.94 -52.38 -6.01
C SER A 18 29.50 -50.94 -6.38
N ASN A 19 29.17 -50.74 -7.65
CA ASN A 19 28.45 -49.54 -8.13
C ASN A 19 27.06 -49.53 -7.52
N ALA A 20 26.89 -48.75 -6.46
CA ALA A 20 25.59 -48.24 -6.06
C ALA A 20 25.44 -46.88 -6.70
N SER A 21 24.57 -46.79 -7.67
CA SER A 21 24.09 -45.52 -8.25
C SER A 21 23.50 -44.69 -7.13
N VAL A 22 24.26 -43.67 -6.70
CA VAL A 22 23.69 -42.62 -5.86
C VAL A 22 22.82 -41.77 -6.76
N ASP A 23 21.51 -41.87 -6.58
CA ASP A 23 20.55 -40.96 -7.15
C ASP A 23 21.00 -39.52 -6.84
N GLN A 24 21.39 -38.78 -7.87
CA GLN A 24 21.63 -37.36 -7.77
C GLN A 24 20.30 -36.71 -7.39
N PRO A 25 20.25 -35.87 -6.37
CA PRO A 25 19.06 -35.06 -6.10
C PRO A 25 18.81 -34.21 -7.32
N THR A 26 17.64 -34.40 -7.91
CA THR A 26 17.06 -33.59 -8.98
C THR A 26 17.32 -32.12 -8.69
N ALA A 27 18.00 -31.45 -9.61
CA ALA A 27 18.29 -30.02 -9.56
C ALA A 27 17.00 -29.27 -9.25
N THR A 28 16.97 -28.60 -8.10
CA THR A 28 15.98 -27.63 -7.74
C THR A 28 15.98 -26.59 -8.86
N LYS A 29 14.89 -26.52 -9.62
CA LYS A 29 14.68 -25.44 -10.59
C LYS A 29 14.96 -24.13 -9.88
N SER A 30 16.03 -23.46 -10.26
CA SER A 30 16.28 -22.08 -9.91
C SER A 30 15.02 -21.31 -10.30
N VAL A 31 14.35 -20.69 -9.32
CA VAL A 31 13.28 -19.73 -9.58
C VAL A 31 13.95 -18.60 -10.34
N GLU A 32 13.77 -18.56 -11.67
CA GLU A 32 14.17 -17.43 -12.49
C GLU A 32 13.61 -16.18 -11.84
N ALA A 33 14.46 -15.16 -11.70
CA ALA A 33 14.03 -13.82 -11.34
C ALA A 33 12.99 -13.43 -12.40
N SER A 34 11.72 -13.52 -12.05
CA SER A 34 10.63 -13.28 -12.99
C SER A 34 10.70 -11.82 -13.42
N ALA A 35 10.76 -11.59 -14.72
CA ALA A 35 10.55 -10.27 -15.30
C ALA A 35 9.33 -9.60 -14.66
N GLU A 36 9.39 -8.27 -14.47
CA GLU A 36 8.25 -7.48 -14.01
C GLU A 36 6.97 -7.95 -14.73
N PRO A 37 5.84 -8.07 -14.03
CA PRO A 37 4.61 -8.53 -14.65
C PRO A 37 4.17 -7.55 -15.73
N GLN A 38 3.62 -8.06 -16.82
CA GLN A 38 3.01 -7.21 -17.83
C GLN A 38 1.76 -6.54 -17.26
N GLY A 39 1.68 -5.23 -17.40
CA GLY A 39 0.56 -4.40 -16.95
C GLY A 39 0.95 -3.35 -15.91
N ASP A 40 0.04 -2.43 -15.67
CA ASP A 40 0.20 -1.38 -14.68
C ASP A 40 -0.14 -1.90 -13.27
N ASN A 41 0.41 -1.25 -12.23
CA ASN A 41 -0.10 -1.42 -10.87
C ASN A 41 -1.44 -0.70 -10.74
N ILE A 42 -2.52 -1.41 -11.06
CA ILE A 42 -3.89 -0.86 -11.08
C ILE A 42 -4.47 -0.57 -9.70
N LEU A 43 -3.79 -1.00 -8.63
CA LEU A 43 -4.14 -0.66 -7.25
C LEU A 43 -3.48 0.65 -6.79
N HIS A 44 -2.44 1.12 -7.46
CA HIS A 44 -1.75 2.33 -7.07
C HIS A 44 -2.70 3.54 -7.00
N ILE A 45 -2.48 4.45 -6.04
CA ILE A 45 -3.33 5.63 -5.80
C ILE A 45 -3.53 6.49 -7.06
N THR A 46 -2.52 6.58 -7.93
CA THR A 46 -2.62 7.33 -9.20
C THR A 46 -3.51 6.66 -10.25
N TRP A 47 -3.90 5.41 -10.03
CA TRP A 47 -4.93 4.68 -10.78
C TRP A 47 -6.30 4.75 -10.10
N GLY A 48 -6.37 5.37 -8.94
CA GLY A 48 -7.59 5.48 -8.14
C GLY A 48 -7.85 4.29 -7.22
N GLY A 49 -6.82 3.49 -6.91
CA GLY A 49 -6.89 2.45 -5.90
C GLY A 49 -6.98 3.02 -4.49
N ILE A 50 -7.68 2.33 -3.60
CA ILE A 50 -7.76 2.66 -2.17
C ILE A 50 -7.57 1.42 -1.31
N ALA A 51 -7.19 1.63 -0.06
CA ALA A 51 -6.96 0.58 0.92
C ALA A 51 -7.54 0.95 2.28
N GLU A 52 -8.19 0.00 2.94
CA GLU A 52 -8.73 0.12 4.30
C GLU A 52 -8.50 -1.18 5.08
N ALA A 53 -8.24 -1.08 6.37
CA ALA A 53 -8.23 -2.24 7.26
C ALA A 53 -9.61 -2.46 7.87
N ASP A 54 -10.06 -3.71 7.97
CA ASP A 54 -11.31 -4.04 8.68
C ASP A 54 -11.15 -3.79 10.17
N GLN A 55 -10.07 -4.27 10.75
CA GLN A 55 -9.78 -4.20 12.19
C GLN A 55 -8.27 -4.32 12.45
N GLY A 56 -7.85 -3.91 13.64
CA GLY A 56 -6.52 -4.23 14.13
C GLY A 56 -5.36 -3.46 13.52
N GLU A 57 -5.65 -2.33 12.87
CA GLU A 57 -4.61 -1.41 12.43
C GLU A 57 -4.02 -0.66 13.62
N ALA A 58 -2.69 -0.63 13.72
CA ALA A 58 -2.00 0.17 14.73
C ALA A 58 -2.09 1.65 14.37
N ARG A 59 -3.14 2.32 14.82
CA ARG A 59 -3.39 3.76 14.57
C ARG A 59 -2.49 4.68 15.41
N ARG A 60 -1.24 4.32 15.62
CA ARG A 60 -0.30 5.13 16.40
C ARG A 60 0.19 6.34 15.62
N HIS A 61 0.50 6.15 14.36
CA HIS A 61 1.02 7.18 13.48
C HIS A 61 0.64 6.87 12.03
N TRP A 62 0.47 7.91 11.22
CA TRP A 62 0.09 7.79 9.81
C TRP A 62 1.04 6.89 8.98
N SER A 63 2.32 6.75 9.37
CA SER A 63 3.28 5.86 8.71
C SER A 63 2.92 4.36 8.77
N THR A 64 1.91 4.00 9.56
CA THR A 64 1.45 2.61 9.74
C THR A 64 0.03 2.36 9.23
N TRP A 65 -0.55 3.31 8.53
CA TRP A 65 -1.92 3.19 8.03
C TRP A 65 -2.00 2.37 6.75
N THR A 66 -3.10 1.66 6.58
CA THR A 66 -3.34 0.74 5.44
C THR A 66 -3.24 1.45 4.09
N ILE A 67 -3.57 2.74 4.01
CA ILE A 67 -3.47 3.52 2.77
C ILE A 67 -2.04 3.54 2.19
N ASN A 68 -1.00 3.43 3.03
CA ASN A 68 0.38 3.35 2.57
C ASN A 68 0.66 2.14 1.67
N LEU A 69 -0.21 1.13 1.69
CA LEU A 69 -0.05 -0.06 0.83
C LEU A 69 -0.33 0.20 -0.65
N VAL A 70 -0.81 1.41 -1.02
CA VAL A 70 -1.14 1.77 -2.40
C VAL A 70 -0.35 2.98 -2.91
N ASP A 71 0.69 3.41 -2.18
CA ASP A 71 1.57 4.52 -2.58
C ASP A 71 2.68 4.10 -3.57
N GLY A 72 2.93 2.79 -3.69
CA GLY A 72 3.89 2.17 -4.61
C GLY A 72 5.32 2.12 -4.08
N GLY A 73 5.55 2.40 -2.80
CA GLY A 73 6.85 2.40 -2.16
C GLY A 73 6.93 1.54 -0.90
N PRO A 74 8.12 1.06 -0.52
CA PRO A 74 8.31 0.28 0.69
C PRO A 74 8.64 1.12 1.92
N GLU A 75 8.57 2.44 1.82
CA GLU A 75 9.10 3.35 2.85
C GLU A 75 8.20 3.44 4.08
N TYR A 76 6.88 3.41 3.89
CA TYR A 76 5.89 3.25 4.95
C TYR A 76 5.10 1.97 4.69
N GLY A 77 4.05 1.70 5.45
CA GLY A 77 3.26 0.51 5.22
C GLY A 77 2.15 0.36 6.26
N TRP A 78 1.61 -0.81 6.33
CA TRP A 78 0.63 -1.20 7.32
C TRP A 78 1.28 -1.98 8.47
N LEU A 79 0.82 -1.70 9.67
CA LEU A 79 1.18 -2.43 10.89
C LEU A 79 -0.08 -2.83 11.63
N SER A 80 -0.21 -4.12 12.00
CA SER A 80 -1.29 -4.56 12.88
C SER A 80 -1.02 -4.15 14.32
N GLU A 81 -2.07 -4.10 15.12
CA GLU A 81 -1.91 -4.05 16.57
C GLU A 81 -1.12 -5.25 17.09
N LYS A 82 -0.35 -5.02 18.16
CA LYS A 82 0.42 -6.07 18.79
C LYS A 82 -0.51 -7.09 19.45
N GLY A 83 -0.38 -8.34 19.05
CA GLY A 83 -1.19 -9.44 19.58
C GLY A 83 -2.56 -9.58 18.92
N ALA A 84 -2.88 -8.81 17.90
CA ALA A 84 -4.07 -9.02 17.09
C ALA A 84 -4.08 -10.43 16.50
N ALA A 85 -5.24 -11.09 16.59
CA ALA A 85 -5.40 -12.48 16.14
C ALA A 85 -5.40 -12.58 14.61
N PHE A 86 -4.90 -13.71 14.10
CA PHE A 86 -5.06 -14.07 12.70
C PHE A 86 -6.46 -14.68 12.43
N PRO A 87 -6.99 -14.57 11.22
CA PRO A 87 -6.42 -13.84 10.10
C PRO A 87 -6.61 -12.32 10.21
N HIS A 88 -5.63 -11.54 9.72
CA HIS A 88 -5.87 -10.12 9.46
C HIS A 88 -6.51 -9.96 8.08
N THR A 89 -7.37 -8.97 7.93
CA THR A 89 -8.08 -8.67 6.69
C THR A 89 -7.86 -7.21 6.30
N LEU A 90 -7.37 -7.01 5.07
CA LEU A 90 -7.21 -5.70 4.46
C LEU A 90 -8.06 -5.66 3.19
N ASN A 91 -8.85 -4.61 3.03
CA ASN A 91 -9.74 -4.42 1.89
C ASN A 91 -9.17 -3.36 0.95
N PHE A 92 -9.35 -3.61 -0.34
CA PHE A 92 -8.90 -2.71 -1.39
C PHE A 92 -10.00 -2.57 -2.43
N GLU A 93 -10.07 -1.38 -3.05
CA GLU A 93 -10.97 -1.14 -4.16
C GLU A 93 -10.19 -0.55 -5.33
N LEU A 94 -10.31 -1.16 -6.50
CA LEU A 94 -9.84 -0.62 -7.75
C LEU A 94 -10.77 0.49 -8.26
N ALA A 95 -10.27 1.38 -9.09
CA ALA A 95 -11.09 2.45 -9.67
C ALA A 95 -12.28 1.96 -10.49
N GLY A 96 -12.24 0.74 -10.95
CA GLY A 96 -13.28 0.05 -11.69
C GLY A 96 -13.00 -1.45 -11.71
N THR A 97 -13.84 -2.22 -12.38
CA THR A 97 -13.55 -3.63 -12.62
C THR A 97 -12.34 -3.74 -13.53
N GLY A 98 -11.31 -4.43 -13.04
CA GLY A 98 -10.06 -4.64 -13.75
C GLY A 98 -9.77 -6.11 -13.96
N LYS A 99 -8.85 -6.39 -14.89
CA LYS A 99 -8.29 -7.71 -15.13
C LYS A 99 -7.00 -7.84 -14.35
N VAL A 100 -7.00 -8.69 -13.33
CA VAL A 100 -5.86 -8.95 -12.44
C VAL A 100 -5.05 -10.12 -12.97
N ARG A 101 -3.73 -9.95 -13.09
CA ARG A 101 -2.81 -10.96 -13.61
C ARG A 101 -1.75 -11.41 -12.61
N ALA A 102 -1.34 -10.50 -11.73
CA ALA A 102 -0.33 -10.78 -10.72
C ALA A 102 -0.51 -9.87 -9.51
N VAL A 103 0.06 -10.30 -8.39
CA VAL A 103 0.16 -9.52 -7.16
C VAL A 103 1.58 -9.52 -6.66
N ALA A 104 2.05 -8.41 -6.11
CA ALA A 104 3.30 -8.35 -5.37
C ALA A 104 3.06 -7.84 -3.95
N LEU A 105 3.58 -8.58 -2.97
CA LEU A 105 3.64 -8.17 -1.58
C LEU A 105 5.08 -7.73 -1.28
N ASP A 106 5.23 -6.55 -0.71
CA ASP A 106 6.53 -6.04 -0.30
C ASP A 106 6.67 -6.10 1.21
N ASN A 107 7.53 -6.96 1.68
CA ASN A 107 7.84 -7.15 3.09
C ASN A 107 9.14 -6.46 3.53
N ARG A 108 9.75 -5.64 2.66
CA ARG A 108 10.96 -4.90 3.03
C ARG A 108 10.68 -4.01 4.23
N PHE A 109 11.74 -3.60 4.90
CA PHE A 109 11.62 -2.76 6.08
C PHE A 109 10.96 -1.41 5.74
N ALA A 110 9.87 -1.11 6.43
CA ALA A 110 9.24 0.19 6.43
C ALA A 110 9.49 0.84 7.80
N PRO A 111 10.18 1.97 7.88
CA PRO A 111 10.36 2.67 9.13
C PRO A 111 9.03 3.21 9.66
N VAL A 112 8.88 3.20 10.98
CA VAL A 112 7.73 3.78 11.67
C VAL A 112 8.16 5.12 12.27
N VAL A 113 7.40 6.17 12.03
CA VAL A 113 7.60 7.46 12.68
C VAL A 113 7.09 7.37 14.12
N ARG A 114 7.93 7.76 15.09
CA ARG A 114 7.60 7.77 16.51
C ARG A 114 6.91 9.07 16.93
N GLU A 115 6.37 9.09 18.13
CA GLU A 115 5.71 10.27 18.70
C GLU A 115 6.61 11.53 18.76
N ASP A 116 7.92 11.34 18.91
CA ASP A 116 8.91 12.42 18.91
C ASP A 116 9.35 12.89 17.50
N GLY A 117 8.71 12.33 16.45
CA GLY A 117 9.04 12.61 15.05
C GLY A 117 10.26 11.85 14.52
N SER A 118 10.97 11.09 15.34
CA SER A 118 12.09 10.27 14.88
C SER A 118 11.61 9.03 14.13
N MET A 119 12.43 8.54 13.20
CA MET A 119 12.14 7.28 12.48
C MET A 119 12.75 6.08 13.21
N SER A 120 12.01 4.99 13.23
CA SER A 120 12.53 3.72 13.76
C SER A 120 13.71 3.24 12.91
N GLN A 121 14.77 2.76 13.57
CA GLN A 121 15.94 2.17 12.90
C GLN A 121 15.81 0.65 12.74
N THR A 122 14.77 0.08 13.31
CA THR A 122 14.51 -1.37 13.29
C THR A 122 13.06 -1.62 12.90
N ALA A 123 12.83 -2.72 12.19
CA ALA A 123 11.49 -3.12 11.79
C ALA A 123 10.61 -3.39 13.01
N GLU A 124 9.48 -2.70 13.08
CA GLU A 124 8.40 -3.05 13.97
C GLU A 124 7.49 -4.08 13.29
N GLY A 125 7.03 -5.04 14.07
CA GLY A 125 6.24 -6.15 13.56
C GLY A 125 7.04 -7.18 12.75
N SER A 126 6.38 -8.26 12.42
CA SER A 126 6.92 -9.36 11.64
C SER A 126 6.34 -9.35 10.22
N PRO A 127 7.14 -9.61 9.17
CA PRO A 127 6.64 -9.63 7.80
C PRO A 127 5.52 -10.65 7.62
N VAL A 128 4.59 -10.36 6.72
CA VAL A 128 3.57 -11.29 6.25
C VAL A 128 4.22 -12.57 5.74
N ARG A 129 3.65 -13.74 6.10
CA ARG A 129 4.09 -15.03 5.58
C ARG A 129 3.01 -15.66 4.70
N ARG A 130 2.01 -16.32 5.27
CA ARG A 130 0.92 -16.94 4.50
C ARG A 130 -0.22 -15.97 4.28
N PHE A 131 -0.70 -15.92 3.05
CA PHE A 131 -1.77 -15.04 2.65
C PHE A 131 -2.65 -15.65 1.56
N ALA A 132 -3.84 -15.08 1.38
CA ALA A 132 -4.68 -15.26 0.21
C ALA A 132 -5.17 -13.88 -0.28
N LEU A 133 -5.08 -13.65 -1.60
CA LEU A 133 -5.75 -12.53 -2.25
C LEU A 133 -7.08 -13.05 -2.81
N LEU A 134 -8.16 -12.40 -2.42
CA LEU A 134 -9.50 -12.68 -2.88
C LEU A 134 -10.02 -11.51 -3.71
N GLY A 135 -10.92 -11.77 -4.64
CA GLY A 135 -11.52 -10.76 -5.51
C GLY A 135 -13.04 -10.90 -5.61
N SER A 136 -13.71 -9.78 -5.83
CA SER A 136 -15.14 -9.67 -6.11
C SER A 136 -15.41 -8.65 -7.21
N THR A 137 -16.40 -8.93 -8.06
CA THR A 137 -16.96 -7.97 -9.03
C THR A 137 -18.33 -7.47 -8.59
N VAL A 138 -18.88 -7.99 -7.49
CA VAL A 138 -20.26 -7.75 -7.05
C VAL A 138 -20.35 -6.60 -6.06
N GLY A 139 -19.48 -6.58 -5.04
CA GLY A 139 -19.52 -5.56 -4.00
C GLY A 139 -18.39 -5.68 -2.98
N PRO A 140 -18.26 -4.68 -2.08
CA PRO A 140 -17.26 -4.68 -1.02
C PRO A 140 -17.47 -5.80 0.00
N ASP A 141 -18.70 -6.29 0.15
CA ASP A 141 -19.04 -7.39 1.05
C ASP A 141 -18.96 -8.75 0.38
N GLY A 142 -18.65 -8.81 -0.89
CA GLY A 142 -18.53 -10.03 -1.69
C GLY A 142 -19.79 -10.40 -2.46
N PRO A 143 -19.93 -11.65 -2.92
CA PRO A 143 -19.05 -12.80 -2.61
C PRO A 143 -17.62 -12.62 -3.13
N PHE A 144 -16.65 -13.14 -2.37
CA PHE A 144 -15.25 -13.14 -2.72
C PHE A 144 -14.77 -14.53 -3.15
N GLU A 145 -14.01 -14.60 -4.24
CA GLU A 145 -13.33 -15.81 -4.71
C GLU A 145 -11.82 -15.67 -4.48
N THR A 146 -11.15 -16.76 -4.11
CA THR A 146 -9.71 -16.77 -3.98
C THR A 146 -9.06 -16.69 -5.37
N LEU A 147 -8.31 -15.61 -5.62
CA LEU A 147 -7.57 -15.39 -6.85
C LEU A 147 -6.22 -16.13 -6.81
N VAL A 148 -5.53 -16.01 -5.67
CA VAL A 148 -4.24 -16.66 -5.41
C VAL A 148 -4.00 -16.76 -3.91
N ALA A 149 -3.30 -17.80 -3.49
CA ALA A 149 -2.77 -17.94 -2.14
C ALA A 149 -1.30 -18.38 -2.19
N GLY A 150 -0.54 -18.04 -1.15
CA GLY A 150 0.88 -18.37 -1.14
C GLY A 150 1.62 -17.93 0.13
N GLU A 151 2.94 -17.99 0.03
CA GLU A 151 3.84 -17.45 1.06
C GLU A 151 4.66 -16.29 0.48
N ALA A 152 4.68 -15.16 1.20
CA ALA A 152 5.54 -14.03 0.92
C ALA A 152 6.92 -14.24 1.58
N LYS A 153 7.99 -13.84 0.91
CA LYS A 153 9.35 -13.88 1.46
C LYS A 153 9.48 -12.87 2.60
N ALA A 154 10.26 -13.22 3.61
CA ALA A 154 10.66 -12.28 4.64
C ALA A 154 11.56 -11.18 4.03
N ASP A 155 11.37 -9.95 4.45
CA ASP A 155 12.22 -8.78 4.11
C ASP A 155 12.54 -8.61 2.61
N ALA A 156 11.60 -9.03 1.75
CA ALA A 156 11.72 -8.95 0.29
C ALA A 156 10.36 -8.71 -0.38
N ARG A 157 10.40 -8.19 -1.60
CA ARG A 157 9.24 -8.16 -2.49
C ARG A 157 9.00 -9.53 -3.09
N THR A 158 7.78 -10.02 -3.01
CA THR A 158 7.37 -11.32 -3.56
C THR A 158 6.32 -11.10 -4.63
N LEU A 159 6.66 -11.41 -5.88
CA LEU A 159 5.76 -11.38 -7.01
C LEU A 159 5.14 -12.75 -7.24
N ILE A 160 3.82 -12.82 -7.36
CA ILE A 160 3.07 -14.05 -7.63
C ILE A 160 2.12 -13.79 -8.81
N LYS A 161 2.29 -14.57 -9.87
CA LYS A 161 1.37 -14.57 -11.01
C LYS A 161 0.11 -15.38 -10.64
N LEU A 162 -1.05 -14.87 -11.00
CA LEU A 162 -2.30 -15.63 -10.84
C LEU A 162 -2.28 -16.86 -11.77
N PRO A 163 -2.90 -17.97 -11.37
CA PRO A 163 -3.03 -19.16 -12.22
C PRO A 163 -3.78 -18.87 -13.54
N LYS A 164 -4.72 -17.94 -13.49
CA LYS A 164 -5.47 -17.38 -14.62
C LYS A 164 -5.79 -15.92 -14.36
N GLU A 165 -5.94 -15.14 -15.41
CA GLU A 165 -6.46 -13.78 -15.31
C GLU A 165 -7.84 -13.79 -14.65
N ALA A 166 -8.08 -12.86 -13.73
CA ALA A 166 -9.33 -12.76 -12.99
C ALA A 166 -9.88 -11.34 -13.04
N SER A 167 -11.19 -11.19 -13.11
CA SER A 167 -11.85 -9.90 -13.00
C SER A 167 -12.15 -9.58 -11.54
N ALA A 168 -11.81 -8.37 -11.11
CA ALA A 168 -12.17 -7.88 -9.77
C ALA A 168 -12.27 -6.36 -9.75
N ARG A 169 -13.10 -5.82 -8.87
CA ARG A 169 -13.10 -4.43 -8.44
C ARG A 169 -12.75 -4.31 -6.97
N TRP A 170 -13.30 -5.18 -6.14
CA TRP A 170 -12.98 -5.26 -4.72
C TRP A 170 -12.03 -6.42 -4.48
N LEU A 171 -10.97 -6.13 -3.74
CA LEU A 171 -9.95 -7.10 -3.39
C LEU A 171 -9.85 -7.19 -1.87
N ARG A 172 -9.54 -8.37 -1.39
CA ARG A 172 -9.34 -8.66 0.03
C ARG A 172 -8.07 -9.44 0.23
N LEU A 173 -7.11 -8.87 0.95
CA LEU A 173 -5.92 -9.60 1.38
C LEU A 173 -6.18 -10.18 2.76
N ARG A 174 -6.28 -11.50 2.82
CA ARG A 174 -6.33 -12.26 4.06
C ARG A 174 -4.92 -12.71 4.42
N ILE A 175 -4.46 -12.35 5.60
CA ILE A 175 -3.14 -12.70 6.11
C ILE A 175 -3.31 -13.74 7.21
N ASP A 176 -2.87 -14.96 6.96
CA ASP A 176 -3.06 -16.12 7.85
C ASP A 176 -1.92 -16.32 8.84
N SER A 177 -0.73 -15.77 8.56
CA SER A 177 0.41 -15.81 9.48
C SER A 177 1.50 -14.82 9.10
N ASN A 178 2.35 -14.48 10.06
CA ASN A 178 3.62 -13.79 9.85
C ASN A 178 4.81 -14.72 10.11
N TRP A 179 6.03 -14.26 9.85
CA TRP A 179 7.23 -15.08 9.97
C TRP A 179 7.64 -15.42 11.40
N LYS A 180 7.20 -14.65 12.40
CA LYS A 180 7.48 -14.91 13.82
C LYS A 180 6.38 -15.71 14.52
N GLY A 181 5.24 -15.94 13.87
CA GLY A 181 4.11 -16.67 14.42
C GLY A 181 3.32 -15.90 15.49
N GLY A 182 3.53 -14.58 15.65
CA GLY A 182 2.82 -13.74 16.60
C GLY A 182 3.37 -12.31 16.67
N GLY A 183 2.91 -11.53 17.66
CA GLY A 183 3.23 -10.12 17.77
C GLY A 183 2.45 -9.25 16.79
N ALA A 184 3.00 -8.10 16.40
CA ALA A 184 2.45 -7.31 15.31
C ALA A 184 2.87 -7.87 13.95
N THR A 185 2.03 -7.69 12.94
CA THR A 185 2.30 -8.07 11.54
C THR A 185 2.48 -6.80 10.71
N ARG A 186 3.45 -6.77 9.80
CA ARG A 186 3.72 -5.65 8.89
C ARG A 186 3.68 -6.06 7.42
N LEU A 187 3.30 -5.12 6.57
CA LEU A 187 3.39 -5.18 5.12
C LEU A 187 3.74 -3.76 4.63
N SER A 188 4.72 -3.61 3.73
CA SER A 188 5.15 -2.29 3.29
C SER A 188 4.40 -1.80 2.06
N ASP A 189 4.08 -2.68 1.10
CA ASP A 189 3.34 -2.31 -0.12
C ASP A 189 2.59 -3.52 -0.70
N LEU A 190 1.49 -3.24 -1.37
CA LEU A 190 0.73 -4.20 -2.17
C LEU A 190 0.52 -3.68 -3.59
N ALA A 191 1.13 -4.30 -4.56
CA ALA A 191 0.89 -4.00 -5.96
C ALA A 191 0.00 -5.06 -6.61
N VAL A 192 -0.96 -4.63 -7.40
CA VAL A 192 -1.85 -5.51 -8.20
C VAL A 192 -1.66 -5.15 -9.67
N PHE A 193 -1.12 -6.08 -10.43
CA PHE A 193 -0.79 -5.88 -11.83
C PHE A 193 -1.89 -6.38 -12.75
N GLY A 194 -2.24 -5.53 -13.71
CA GLY A 194 -3.32 -5.86 -14.61
C GLY A 194 -3.71 -4.72 -15.53
N GLU A 195 -4.98 -4.68 -15.90
CA GLU A 195 -5.56 -3.67 -16.77
C GLU A 195 -6.86 -3.12 -16.18
N LEU A 196 -7.02 -1.81 -16.27
CA LEU A 196 -8.30 -1.11 -16.11
C LEU A 196 -8.62 -0.41 -17.42
N ASP A 197 -9.89 -0.42 -17.83
CA ASP A 197 -10.33 0.26 -19.04
C ASP A 197 -10.06 1.77 -18.97
N GLN A 198 -10.18 2.35 -17.76
CA GLN A 198 -9.96 3.76 -17.52
C GLN A 198 -9.52 4.04 -16.08
N ARG A 199 -8.51 4.90 -15.90
CA ARG A 199 -8.10 5.41 -14.58
C ARG A 199 -9.22 6.18 -13.93
N GLY A 200 -9.46 5.94 -12.65
CA GLY A 200 -10.47 6.67 -11.89
C GLY A 200 -11.89 6.46 -12.38
N SER A 201 -12.17 5.40 -13.16
CA SER A 201 -13.45 5.18 -13.84
C SER A 201 -14.68 5.13 -12.94
N ALA A 202 -14.51 4.72 -11.67
CA ALA A 202 -15.60 4.66 -10.69
C ALA A 202 -15.68 5.95 -9.84
N GLY A 203 -15.53 7.10 -10.47
CA GLY A 203 -15.53 8.40 -9.79
C GLY A 203 -16.87 8.80 -9.20
N GLU A 204 -16.84 9.66 -8.20
CA GLU A 204 -18.02 10.40 -7.74
C GLU A 204 -18.38 11.49 -8.76
N ALA A 205 -19.67 11.72 -8.95
CA ALA A 205 -20.16 12.74 -9.88
C ALA A 205 -19.76 14.15 -9.44
N ASP A 206 -19.73 14.42 -8.13
CA ASP A 206 -19.37 15.70 -7.53
C ASP A 206 -18.63 15.50 -6.21
N VAL A 207 -17.42 16.05 -6.13
CA VAL A 207 -16.59 16.04 -4.91
C VAL A 207 -16.70 17.33 -4.12
N SER A 208 -17.60 18.24 -4.49
CA SER A 208 -17.85 19.45 -3.72
C SER A 208 -18.36 19.10 -2.32
N GLY A 209 -17.79 19.72 -1.30
CA GLY A 209 -18.20 19.50 0.08
C GLY A 209 -17.14 19.93 1.08
N VAL A 210 -17.45 19.70 2.36
CA VAL A 210 -16.46 19.80 3.43
C VAL A 210 -16.19 18.41 3.96
N TYR A 211 -14.93 18.15 4.19
CA TYR A 211 -14.44 16.88 4.67
C TYR A 211 -13.72 17.11 6.00
N ALA A 212 -14.11 16.35 7.03
CA ALA A 212 -13.43 16.36 8.32
C ALA A 212 -12.05 15.71 8.21
N HIS A 213 -11.04 16.38 8.75
CA HIS A 213 -9.68 15.90 8.83
C HIS A 213 -9.05 16.30 10.17
N GLU A 214 -8.09 15.55 10.68
CA GLU A 214 -7.47 15.79 12.00
C GLU A 214 -6.76 17.16 12.13
N TYR A 215 -6.25 17.70 11.03
CA TYR A 215 -5.62 19.04 10.98
C TYR A 215 -6.59 20.14 10.52
N GLY A 216 -7.89 19.93 10.70
CA GLY A 216 -8.95 20.86 10.31
C GLY A 216 -9.62 20.49 8.99
N PRO A 217 -10.76 21.10 8.70
CA PRO A 217 -11.61 20.74 7.58
C PRO A 217 -10.94 21.04 6.23
N ILE A 218 -11.24 20.19 5.25
CA ILE A 218 -10.93 20.38 3.83
C ILE A 218 -12.24 20.77 3.13
N ALA A 219 -12.32 21.96 2.57
CA ALA A 219 -13.44 22.38 1.75
C ALA A 219 -13.06 22.36 0.28
N LEU A 220 -13.84 21.67 -0.55
CA LEU A 220 -13.64 21.56 -1.98
C LEU A 220 -14.86 22.04 -2.74
N ARG A 221 -14.64 22.74 -3.86
CA ARG A 221 -15.62 23.07 -4.87
C ARG A 221 -15.17 22.58 -6.23
N GLN A 222 -16.02 21.83 -6.88
CA GLN A 222 -15.82 21.34 -8.24
C GLN A 222 -16.62 22.19 -9.23
N SER A 223 -16.00 22.47 -10.38
CA SER A 223 -16.65 23.09 -11.54
C SER A 223 -16.13 22.39 -12.81
N GLY A 224 -16.92 21.47 -13.33
CA GLY A 224 -16.43 20.56 -14.37
C GLY A 224 -15.29 19.70 -13.84
N GLN A 225 -14.11 19.80 -14.46
CA GLN A 225 -12.91 19.12 -13.98
C GLN A 225 -12.06 19.97 -13.03
N ASP A 226 -12.34 21.26 -12.90
CA ASP A 226 -11.56 22.15 -12.05
C ASP A 226 -11.96 22.01 -10.58
N LEU A 227 -10.96 21.98 -9.71
CA LEU A 227 -11.10 21.95 -8.26
C LEU A 227 -10.47 23.19 -7.63
N ARG A 228 -11.19 23.77 -6.69
CA ARG A 228 -10.71 24.84 -5.82
C ARG A 228 -11.15 24.56 -4.40
N GLY A 229 -10.32 24.93 -3.43
CA GLY A 229 -10.67 24.71 -2.05
C GLY A 229 -9.72 25.36 -1.08
N CYS A 230 -9.97 25.06 0.19
CA CYS A 230 -9.08 25.41 1.27
C CYS A 230 -9.03 24.27 2.30
N TYR A 231 -8.07 24.34 3.19
CA TYR A 231 -7.93 23.42 4.32
C TYR A 231 -7.51 24.20 5.57
N ASN A 232 -7.61 23.55 6.72
CA ASN A 232 -7.26 24.12 8.01
C ASN A 232 -7.88 25.53 8.22
N ASN A 233 -9.21 25.61 8.13
CA ASN A 233 -9.97 26.86 8.33
C ASN A 233 -9.49 28.05 7.47
N GLY A 234 -9.01 27.78 6.24
CA GLY A 234 -8.55 28.81 5.29
C GLY A 234 -7.09 29.22 5.46
N LEU A 235 -6.32 28.58 6.34
CA LEU A 235 -4.88 28.77 6.44
C LEU A 235 -4.13 28.19 5.24
N GLY A 236 -4.76 27.27 4.51
CA GLY A 236 -4.22 26.74 3.25
C GLY A 236 -5.23 26.83 2.11
N THR A 237 -4.71 26.87 0.88
CA THR A 237 -5.52 26.85 -0.35
C THR A 237 -5.23 25.62 -1.19
N LEU A 238 -6.24 25.17 -1.95
CA LEU A 238 -6.19 24.03 -2.84
C LEU A 238 -6.64 24.43 -4.23
N ARG A 239 -5.90 24.00 -5.25
CA ARG A 239 -6.27 24.13 -6.68
C ARG A 239 -5.85 22.87 -7.41
N GLY A 240 -6.66 22.44 -8.36
CA GLY A 240 -6.32 21.28 -9.15
C GLY A 240 -7.43 20.80 -10.05
N THR A 241 -7.40 19.50 -10.34
CA THR A 241 -8.35 18.87 -11.26
C THR A 241 -8.83 17.54 -10.70
N VAL A 242 -10.04 17.14 -11.15
CA VAL A 242 -10.59 15.80 -10.91
C VAL A 242 -10.70 15.05 -12.24
N PHE A 243 -10.31 13.78 -12.21
CA PHE A 243 -10.48 12.85 -13.32
C PHE A 243 -11.06 11.54 -12.78
N GLY A 244 -12.33 11.29 -13.10
CA GLY A 244 -13.07 10.23 -12.43
C GLY A 244 -13.10 10.50 -10.91
N ARG A 245 -12.55 9.59 -10.12
CA ARG A 245 -12.44 9.74 -8.66
C ARG A 245 -11.08 10.24 -8.17
N ILE A 246 -10.15 10.52 -9.07
CA ILE A 246 -8.78 10.96 -8.75
C ILE A 246 -8.72 12.48 -8.74
N LEU A 247 -8.32 13.07 -7.63
CA LEU A 247 -8.07 14.48 -7.45
C LEU A 247 -6.56 14.73 -7.46
N ARG A 248 -6.11 15.64 -8.32
CA ARG A 248 -4.72 16.12 -8.34
C ARG A 248 -4.73 17.58 -7.93
N LEU A 249 -4.12 17.88 -6.81
CA LEU A 249 -4.17 19.19 -6.17
C LEU A 249 -2.78 19.75 -5.98
N ALA A 250 -2.62 21.05 -6.18
CA ALA A 250 -1.57 21.85 -5.60
C ALA A 250 -2.12 22.47 -4.31
N TRP A 251 -1.32 22.49 -3.26
CA TRP A 251 -1.66 23.16 -2.02
C TRP A 251 -0.64 24.26 -1.69
N PHE A 252 -1.12 25.28 -0.97
CA PHE A 252 -0.29 26.35 -0.43
C PHE A 252 -0.68 26.60 1.02
N SER A 253 0.29 26.64 1.92
CA SER A 253 0.13 27.02 3.33
C SER A 253 0.48 28.50 3.51
N LYS A 254 -0.49 29.28 3.95
CA LYS A 254 -0.26 30.70 4.24
C LYS A 254 0.63 30.90 5.47
N GLU A 255 0.50 30.01 6.44
CA GLU A 255 1.24 30.08 7.70
C GLU A 255 2.73 29.82 7.50
N GLU A 256 3.05 28.77 6.74
CA GLU A 256 4.43 28.36 6.51
C GLU A 256 5.05 28.99 5.25
N GLY A 257 4.24 29.59 4.37
CA GLY A 257 4.66 30.04 3.04
C GLY A 257 5.10 28.89 2.13
N SER A 258 4.71 27.66 2.47
CA SER A 258 5.10 26.42 1.77
C SER A 258 4.07 26.02 0.72
N ILE A 259 4.55 25.30 -0.29
CA ILE A 259 3.72 24.74 -1.39
C ILE A 259 3.98 23.24 -1.52
N GLY A 260 3.04 22.55 -2.15
CA GLY A 260 3.21 21.15 -2.51
C GLY A 260 2.09 20.63 -3.37
N SER A 261 2.01 19.33 -3.48
CA SER A 261 0.99 18.62 -4.26
C SER A 261 0.26 17.61 -3.40
N ALA A 262 -0.93 17.20 -3.87
CA ALA A 262 -1.64 16.07 -3.29
C ALA A 262 -2.31 15.24 -4.39
N THR A 263 -2.33 13.94 -4.18
CA THR A 263 -3.13 12.99 -4.97
C THR A 263 -4.12 12.34 -4.02
N LEU A 264 -5.40 12.59 -4.24
CA LEU A 264 -6.48 12.04 -3.44
C LEU A 264 -7.44 11.24 -4.33
N VAL A 265 -8.11 10.28 -3.74
CA VAL A 265 -9.17 9.50 -4.38
C VAL A 265 -10.46 9.70 -3.60
N ALA A 266 -11.52 10.15 -4.27
CA ALA A 266 -12.85 10.27 -3.69
C ALA A 266 -13.59 8.95 -3.85
N ALA A 267 -13.99 8.35 -2.75
CA ALA A 267 -14.80 7.14 -2.74
C ALA A 267 -15.58 7.03 -1.42
N ASN A 268 -16.79 6.49 -1.49
CA ASN A 268 -17.60 6.16 -0.31
C ASN A 268 -17.78 7.33 0.68
N GLY A 269 -17.89 8.57 0.17
CA GLY A 269 -17.99 9.77 1.00
C GLY A 269 -16.70 10.16 1.73
N LYS A 270 -15.55 9.63 1.30
CA LYS A 270 -14.23 9.91 1.88
C LYS A 270 -13.27 10.38 0.81
N LEU A 271 -12.19 11.03 1.25
CA LEU A 271 -10.99 11.27 0.47
C LEU A 271 -9.88 10.39 1.05
N TYR A 272 -9.16 9.72 0.18
CA TYR A 272 -8.01 8.87 0.52
C TYR A 272 -6.81 9.33 -0.27
N GLY A 273 -5.65 9.47 0.33
CA GLY A 273 -4.44 9.73 -0.44
C GLY A 273 -3.34 10.38 0.33
N PHE A 274 -2.54 11.15 -0.39
CA PHE A 274 -1.26 11.65 0.11
C PHE A 274 -1.05 13.10 -0.32
N TRP A 275 -0.39 13.86 0.56
CA TRP A 275 0.17 15.15 0.24
C TRP A 275 1.71 15.07 0.26
N TYR A 276 2.37 15.92 -0.52
CA TYR A 276 3.80 15.94 -0.75
C TYR A 276 4.31 17.36 -0.69
N ARG A 277 5.46 17.59 -0.06
CA ARG A 277 6.31 18.77 -0.29
C ARG A 277 7.21 18.51 -1.49
N PRO A 278 7.78 19.57 -2.13
CA PRO A 278 8.65 19.37 -3.29
C PRO A 278 9.89 18.49 -3.03
N GLU A 279 10.38 18.49 -1.80
CA GLU A 279 11.53 17.71 -1.35
C GLU A 279 11.18 16.29 -0.92
N ASP A 280 9.90 15.97 -0.71
CA ASP A 280 9.47 14.68 -0.20
C ASP A 280 9.58 13.62 -1.29
N LYS A 281 10.24 12.52 -0.99
CA LYS A 281 10.22 11.31 -1.82
C LYS A 281 8.93 10.53 -1.66
N MET A 282 8.22 10.77 -0.59
CA MET A 282 7.04 10.05 -0.17
C MET A 282 5.99 10.99 0.37
N GLY A 283 4.72 10.64 0.11
CA GLY A 283 3.59 11.39 0.61
C GLY A 283 3.26 11.04 2.05
N SER A 284 2.75 12.02 2.77
CA SER A 284 2.06 11.79 4.03
C SER A 284 0.58 11.54 3.76
N PRO A 285 -0.06 10.56 4.40
CA PRO A 285 -1.49 10.30 4.25
C PRO A 285 -2.35 11.53 4.54
N TRP A 286 -3.34 11.74 3.68
CA TRP A 286 -4.32 12.80 3.81
C TRP A 286 -5.72 12.24 3.58
N ASN A 287 -6.25 11.57 4.60
CA ASN A 287 -7.56 10.96 4.56
C ASN A 287 -8.59 11.87 5.24
N ALA A 288 -9.76 12.02 4.64
CA ALA A 288 -10.81 12.84 5.18
C ALA A 288 -12.20 12.24 4.94
N VAL A 289 -13.17 12.56 5.80
CA VAL A 289 -14.53 12.05 5.70
C VAL A 289 -15.47 13.19 5.37
N ARG A 290 -16.33 13.04 4.37
CA ARG A 290 -17.31 14.06 4.00
C ARG A 290 -18.28 14.29 5.17
N GLU A 291 -18.42 15.54 5.58
CA GLU A 291 -19.45 15.95 6.52
C GLU A 291 -20.77 16.20 5.78
N THR A 292 -21.86 15.70 6.33
CA THR A 292 -23.20 15.83 5.70
C THR A 292 -23.83 17.19 5.92
N THR A 293 -23.34 18.00 6.86
CA THR A 293 -23.89 19.30 7.22
C THR A 293 -22.85 20.40 7.04
N LEU A 294 -22.94 21.10 5.92
CA LEU A 294 -22.23 22.35 5.67
C LEU A 294 -23.08 23.50 6.17
N THR A 295 -22.57 24.26 7.12
CA THR A 295 -23.16 25.60 7.42
C THR A 295 -22.34 26.66 6.69
N ASP A 296 -22.99 27.78 6.33
CA ASP A 296 -22.30 28.94 5.75
C ASP A 296 -21.18 29.48 6.65
N ALA A 297 -21.24 29.22 7.95
CA ALA A 297 -20.18 29.56 8.90
C ALA A 297 -18.91 28.74 8.70
N ASP A 298 -19.03 27.46 8.39
CA ASP A 298 -17.88 26.57 8.16
C ASP A 298 -17.10 26.95 6.89
N LEU A 299 -17.79 27.53 5.91
CA LEU A 299 -17.19 28.08 4.69
C LEU A 299 -16.65 29.51 4.87
N GLY A 300 -16.99 30.19 5.97
CA GLY A 300 -16.63 31.60 6.17
C GLY A 300 -15.12 31.83 6.08
N ALA A 301 -14.33 30.99 6.70
CA ALA A 301 -12.86 31.06 6.64
C ALA A 301 -12.31 30.71 5.24
N CYS A 302 -13.02 29.86 4.49
CA CYS A 302 -12.63 29.42 3.15
C CYS A 302 -13.11 30.35 2.03
N ARG A 303 -14.04 31.28 2.29
CA ARG A 303 -14.65 32.14 1.26
C ARG A 303 -13.62 32.91 0.42
N ALA A 304 -12.62 33.48 1.05
CA ALA A 304 -11.57 34.22 0.35
C ALA A 304 -10.68 33.35 -0.57
N ALA A 305 -10.59 32.05 -0.24
CA ALA A 305 -9.83 31.08 -1.05
C ALA A 305 -10.68 30.50 -2.20
N LEU A 306 -12.00 30.37 -1.98
CA LEU A 306 -12.94 29.83 -2.97
C LEU A 306 -13.36 30.87 -4.00
N TYR A 307 -13.37 32.15 -3.60
CA TYR A 307 -13.74 33.28 -4.42
C TYR A 307 -12.61 34.32 -4.35
N PRO A 308 -11.60 34.27 -5.24
CA PRO A 308 -10.62 35.35 -5.31
C PRO A 308 -11.37 36.66 -5.59
N PRO A 309 -10.97 37.81 -4.99
CA PRO A 309 -11.52 39.09 -5.35
C PRO A 309 -11.42 39.31 -6.85
N ALA A 310 -12.48 39.85 -7.44
CA ALA A 310 -12.58 40.17 -8.86
C ALA A 310 -11.50 41.14 -9.29
#